data_3184c89610748724ef99cf406df4ccdb
#
_entry.id   3184c89610748724ef99cf406df4ccdb
#
_cell.length_a   1.000
_cell.length_b   1.000
_cell.length_c   1.000
_cell.angle_alpha   90.00
_cell.angle_beta   90.00
_cell.angle_gamma   90.00
#
_symmetry.space_group_name_H-M   'P 1'
#
loop_
_entity.id
_entity.type
_entity.pdbx_description
1 polymer ?
#
loop_
_entity_poly.entity_id
_entity_poly.type
_entity_poly.pdbx_seq_one_letter_code
_entity_poly.pdbx_strand_id
1 'polypeptide(L)'
;MFESTVEKTEKKVNVKDMTVIALVTAVICIIAPFSIPIAISPIPITLALFALFLAGIILGKWKGVVCTVIYLLLGMVGLPVFNGFSGGVQKLVGPTGGYLIGYLFLVFFTGLFVEKFPNKIPMYFVGGIIGIIVCYAFGTVWFVLQYKVGFLEALTMCVFPYIPMDLSLIHISEPTRLRC
;
A
#
# COMPACT_ATOMS: atom_id res chain seq x y z
N MET A 1 41.61 9.04 -8.51
CA MET A 1 40.67 9.46 -7.46
C MET A 1 39.21 9.37 -7.95
N PHE A 2 38.97 8.87 -9.15
CA PHE A 2 37.61 8.66 -9.71
C PHE A 2 37.15 7.20 -9.72
N GLU A 3 38.05 6.24 -9.53
CA GLU A 3 37.71 4.80 -9.56
C GLU A 3 37.13 4.25 -8.25
N SER A 4 37.34 4.94 -7.12
CA SER A 4 36.84 4.45 -5.82
C SER A 4 35.38 4.75 -5.53
N THR A 5 34.71 5.50 -6.40
CA THR A 5 33.30 5.90 -6.21
C THR A 5 32.31 4.96 -6.94
N VAL A 6 32.77 4.21 -7.92
CA VAL A 6 31.93 3.28 -8.72
C VAL A 6 31.75 1.93 -8.05
N GLU A 7 32.69 1.53 -7.19
CA GLU A 7 32.70 0.20 -6.57
C GLU A 7 31.70 0.03 -5.40
N LYS A 8 30.99 1.09 -5.01
CA LYS A 8 30.09 1.07 -3.83
C LYS A 8 28.62 0.82 -4.13
N THR A 9 28.25 0.60 -5.39
CA THR A 9 26.82 0.48 -5.79
C THR A 9 26.44 -0.91 -6.31
N GLU A 10 27.35 -1.86 -6.38
CA GLU A 10 26.96 -3.26 -6.61
C GLU A 10 26.51 -3.96 -5.31
N LYS A 11 25.40 -3.53 -4.73
CA LYS A 11 24.59 -4.44 -3.93
C LYS A 11 24.15 -5.55 -4.88
N LYS A 12 24.84 -6.69 -4.86
CA LYS A 12 24.44 -7.92 -5.58
C LYS A 12 22.97 -8.11 -5.35
N VAL A 13 22.17 -7.88 -6.39
CA VAL A 13 20.73 -8.11 -6.37
C VAL A 13 20.56 -9.60 -6.10
N ASN A 14 20.13 -9.94 -4.90
CA ASN A 14 20.00 -11.33 -4.51
C ASN A 14 18.82 -11.93 -5.28
N VAL A 15 19.06 -12.93 -6.13
CA VAL A 15 18.03 -13.57 -6.94
C VAL A 15 16.86 -14.04 -6.08
N LYS A 16 17.14 -14.51 -4.86
CA LYS A 16 16.10 -14.87 -3.88
C LYS A 16 15.18 -13.68 -3.54
N ASP A 17 15.77 -12.50 -3.34
CA ASP A 17 14.99 -11.29 -3.03
C ASP A 17 14.11 -10.89 -4.21
N MET A 18 14.62 -10.97 -5.43
CA MET A 18 13.83 -10.70 -6.65
C MET A 18 12.66 -11.67 -6.79
N THR A 19 12.90 -12.96 -6.54
CA THR A 19 11.86 -13.99 -6.62
C THR A 19 10.75 -13.72 -5.59
N VAL A 20 11.11 -13.36 -4.36
CA VAL A 20 10.13 -13.07 -3.30
C VAL A 20 9.34 -11.80 -3.64
N ILE A 21 10.00 -10.74 -4.12
CA ILE A 21 9.33 -9.50 -4.55
C ILE A 21 8.34 -9.81 -5.68
N ALA A 22 8.75 -10.57 -6.70
CA ALA A 22 7.90 -10.93 -7.83
C ALA A 22 6.68 -11.75 -7.39
N LEU A 23 6.88 -12.73 -6.49
CA LEU A 23 5.81 -13.56 -5.97
C LEU A 23 4.80 -12.73 -5.15
N VAL A 24 5.28 -11.89 -4.25
CA VAL A 24 4.40 -11.03 -3.45
C VAL A 24 3.68 -10.02 -4.35
N THR A 25 4.34 -9.45 -5.36
CA THR A 25 3.70 -8.57 -6.34
C THR A 25 2.58 -9.29 -7.09
N ALA A 26 2.80 -10.53 -7.52
CA ALA A 26 1.78 -11.34 -8.19
C ALA A 26 0.57 -11.59 -7.27
N VAL A 27 0.79 -11.90 -6.00
CA VAL A 27 -0.29 -12.05 -5.01
C VAL A 27 -1.07 -10.76 -4.84
N ILE A 28 -0.40 -9.60 -4.76
CA ILE A 28 -1.06 -8.30 -4.69
C ILE A 28 -1.90 -8.07 -5.95
N CYS A 29 -1.37 -8.33 -7.13
CA CYS A 29 -2.10 -8.17 -8.41
C CYS A 29 -3.36 -9.03 -8.49
N ILE A 30 -3.38 -10.19 -7.84
CA ILE A 30 -4.56 -11.08 -7.79
C ILE A 30 -5.59 -10.55 -6.78
N ILE A 31 -5.15 -10.09 -5.61
CA ILE A 31 -6.04 -9.70 -4.49
C ILE A 31 -6.56 -8.27 -4.65
N ALA A 32 -5.75 -7.35 -5.14
CA ALA A 32 -6.07 -5.93 -5.20
C ALA A 32 -7.31 -5.56 -6.06
N PRO A 33 -7.63 -6.24 -7.18
CA PRO A 33 -8.83 -5.97 -7.95
C PRO A 33 -10.13 -6.20 -7.20
N PHE A 34 -10.12 -7.09 -6.19
CA PHE A 34 -11.30 -7.36 -5.39
C PHE A 34 -11.62 -6.14 -4.53
N SER A 35 -12.72 -5.52 -4.85
CA SER A 35 -13.19 -4.31 -4.18
C SER A 35 -14.69 -4.34 -3.99
N ILE A 36 -15.14 -3.79 -2.87
CA ILE A 36 -16.55 -3.66 -2.54
C ILE A 36 -16.93 -2.20 -2.76
N PRO A 37 -17.77 -1.89 -3.76
CA PRO A 37 -18.24 -0.54 -3.96
C PRO A 37 -19.17 -0.13 -2.81
N ILE A 38 -18.99 1.05 -2.27
CA ILE A 38 -19.87 1.63 -1.26
C ILE A 38 -20.70 2.72 -1.92
N ALA A 39 -22.02 2.68 -1.73
CA ALA A 39 -22.94 3.64 -2.33
C ALA A 39 -22.71 5.11 -1.88
N ILE A 40 -22.08 5.30 -0.72
CA ILE A 40 -21.86 6.61 -0.09
C ILE A 40 -20.54 7.26 -0.56
N SER A 41 -19.60 6.46 -1.09
CA SER A 41 -18.27 6.95 -1.46
C SER A 41 -17.90 6.60 -2.89
N PRO A 42 -17.30 7.52 -3.64
CA PRO A 42 -16.77 7.24 -4.97
C PRO A 42 -15.54 6.33 -4.97
N ILE A 43 -14.97 6.07 -3.80
CA ILE A 43 -13.80 5.21 -3.61
C ILE A 43 -14.28 3.87 -3.06
N PRO A 44 -14.03 2.72 -3.72
CA PRO A 44 -14.43 1.41 -3.20
C PRO A 44 -13.47 0.95 -2.10
N ILE A 45 -13.95 0.12 -1.18
CA ILE A 45 -13.08 -0.61 -0.23
C ILE A 45 -12.33 -1.68 -1.02
N THR A 46 -11.01 -1.71 -0.90
CA THR A 46 -10.18 -2.65 -1.64
C THR A 46 -9.36 -3.53 -0.69
N LEU A 47 -9.21 -4.80 -1.06
CA LEU A 47 -8.28 -5.70 -0.37
C LEU A 47 -6.80 -5.36 -0.68
N ALA A 48 -6.56 -4.43 -1.61
CA ALA A 48 -5.21 -3.96 -1.92
C ALA A 48 -4.47 -3.43 -0.70
N LEU A 49 -5.15 -2.67 0.15
CA LEU A 49 -4.58 -2.07 1.35
C LEU A 49 -4.06 -3.14 2.32
N PHE A 50 -4.85 -4.20 2.51
CA PHE A 50 -4.47 -5.35 3.32
C PHE A 50 -3.28 -6.12 2.71
N ALA A 51 -3.33 -6.39 1.40
CA ALA A 51 -2.24 -7.09 0.71
C ALA A 51 -0.91 -6.31 0.76
N LEU A 52 -0.99 -4.98 0.62
CA LEU A 52 0.17 -4.08 0.71
C LEU A 52 0.71 -3.98 2.15
N PHE A 53 -0.16 -3.98 3.15
CA PHE A 53 0.25 -4.04 4.56
C PHE A 53 1.04 -5.32 4.84
N LEU A 54 0.54 -6.48 4.37
CA LEU A 54 1.28 -7.75 4.48
C LEU A 54 2.61 -7.72 3.72
N ALA A 55 2.63 -7.11 2.53
CA ALA A 55 3.88 -6.94 1.78
C ALA A 55 4.92 -6.13 2.55
N GLY A 56 4.50 -5.06 3.25
CA GLY A 56 5.36 -4.29 4.14
C GLY A 56 5.94 -5.12 5.28
N ILE A 57 5.14 -6.03 5.87
CA ILE A 57 5.59 -6.92 6.93
C ILE A 57 6.59 -7.96 6.41
N ILE A 58 6.30 -8.59 5.27
CA ILE A 58 7.11 -9.69 4.72
C ILE A 58 8.42 -9.19 4.11
N LEU A 59 8.35 -8.10 3.35
CA LEU A 59 9.47 -7.59 2.56
C LEU A 59 10.31 -6.52 3.27
N GLY A 60 9.76 -5.89 4.29
CA GLY A 60 10.35 -4.72 4.92
C GLY A 60 10.22 -3.45 4.05
N LYS A 61 10.83 -2.35 4.50
CA LYS A 61 10.60 -1.01 3.91
C LYS A 61 11.01 -0.90 2.44
N TRP A 62 12.25 -1.23 2.08
CA TRP A 62 12.77 -1.00 0.73
C TRP A 62 12.25 -2.00 -0.30
N LYS A 63 12.25 -3.28 0.04
CA LYS A 63 11.76 -4.33 -0.86
C LYS A 63 10.23 -4.22 -1.04
N GLY A 64 9.51 -3.85 0.02
CA GLY A 64 8.08 -3.59 -0.03
C GLY A 64 7.73 -2.40 -0.93
N VAL A 65 8.48 -1.29 -0.84
CA VAL A 65 8.30 -0.15 -1.74
C VAL A 65 8.57 -0.54 -3.20
N VAL A 66 9.65 -1.28 -3.48
CA VAL A 66 9.92 -1.78 -4.84
C VAL A 66 8.77 -2.65 -5.36
N CYS A 67 8.25 -3.56 -4.53
CA CYS A 67 7.08 -4.38 -4.84
C CYS A 67 5.86 -3.52 -5.21
N THR A 68 5.58 -2.49 -4.42
CA THR A 68 4.47 -1.56 -4.66
C THR A 68 4.67 -0.75 -5.94
N VAL A 69 5.89 -0.29 -6.22
CA VAL A 69 6.21 0.42 -7.47
C VAL A 69 5.96 -0.49 -8.67
N ILE A 70 6.41 -1.75 -8.62
CA ILE A 70 6.17 -2.72 -9.72
C ILE A 70 4.67 -2.93 -9.91
N TYR A 71 3.90 -3.11 -8.82
CA TYR A 71 2.44 -3.23 -8.87
C TYR A 71 1.79 -2.01 -9.55
N LEU A 72 2.21 -0.79 -9.19
CA LEU A 72 1.69 0.44 -9.80
C LEU A 72 2.07 0.55 -11.28
N LEU A 73 3.30 0.18 -11.66
CA LEU A 73 3.74 0.17 -13.05
C LEU A 73 2.94 -0.83 -13.90
N LEU A 74 2.69 -2.04 -13.38
CA LEU A 74 1.85 -3.04 -14.06
C LEU A 74 0.44 -2.49 -14.29
N GLY A 75 -0.14 -1.84 -13.28
CA GLY A 75 -1.44 -1.19 -13.42
C GLY A 75 -1.45 -0.03 -14.41
N MET A 76 -0.37 0.78 -14.48
CA MET A 76 -0.23 1.85 -15.48
C MET A 76 -0.16 1.34 -16.92
N VAL A 77 0.51 0.22 -17.16
CA VAL A 77 0.59 -0.41 -18.50
C VAL A 77 -0.80 -0.87 -18.97
N GLY A 78 -1.79 -0.94 -18.08
CA GLY A 78 -3.16 -1.29 -18.43
C GLY A 78 -3.59 -2.67 -17.95
N LEU A 79 -2.76 -3.36 -17.18
CA LEU A 79 -3.20 -4.60 -16.56
C LEU A 79 -4.34 -4.33 -15.56
N PRO A 80 -5.37 -5.19 -15.51
CA PRO A 80 -6.55 -5.00 -14.65
C PRO A 80 -6.24 -5.37 -13.18
N VAL A 81 -5.22 -4.74 -12.61
CA VAL A 81 -4.72 -5.02 -11.25
C VAL A 81 -5.19 -4.00 -10.20
N PHE A 82 -5.84 -2.91 -10.64
CA PHE A 82 -6.42 -1.94 -9.72
C PHE A 82 -7.85 -2.34 -9.34
N ASN A 83 -8.41 -1.64 -8.37
CA ASN A 83 -9.75 -1.89 -7.86
C ASN A 83 -10.81 -1.98 -8.96
N GLY A 84 -11.67 -3.00 -8.86
CA GLY A 84 -12.73 -3.28 -9.85
C GLY A 84 -12.18 -3.79 -11.18
N PHE A 85 -11.07 -4.55 -11.17
CA PHE A 85 -10.42 -5.09 -12.37
C PHE A 85 -10.10 -4.01 -13.42
N SER A 86 -9.72 -2.84 -12.97
CA SER A 86 -9.37 -1.71 -13.81
C SER A 86 -7.85 -1.54 -13.90
N GLY A 87 -7.41 -0.81 -14.92
CA GLY A 87 -6.01 -0.47 -15.16
C GLY A 87 -5.90 0.80 -15.97
N GLY A 88 -4.66 1.18 -16.27
CA GLY A 88 -4.32 2.34 -17.07
C GLY A 88 -3.98 3.59 -16.26
N VAL A 89 -3.27 4.50 -16.92
CA VAL A 89 -2.81 5.80 -16.36
C VAL A 89 -3.98 6.64 -15.87
N GLN A 90 -5.16 6.50 -16.47
CA GLN A 90 -6.37 7.23 -16.07
C GLN A 90 -6.75 7.04 -14.60
N LYS A 91 -6.47 5.87 -14.03
CA LYS A 91 -6.73 5.58 -12.61
C LYS A 91 -5.77 6.32 -11.68
N LEU A 92 -4.52 6.50 -12.10
CA LEU A 92 -3.54 7.28 -11.33
C LEU A 92 -3.82 8.78 -11.39
N VAL A 93 -4.27 9.27 -12.53
CA VAL A 93 -4.61 10.69 -12.69
C VAL A 93 -6.00 10.99 -12.11
N GLY A 94 -6.85 9.97 -11.99
CA GLY A 94 -8.21 10.08 -11.45
C GLY A 94 -8.26 10.28 -9.92
N PRO A 95 -9.47 10.27 -9.34
CA PRO A 95 -9.72 10.55 -7.92
C PRO A 95 -9.05 9.54 -6.96
N THR A 96 -8.80 8.34 -7.42
CA THR A 96 -8.14 7.28 -6.65
C THR A 96 -6.62 7.35 -6.72
N GLY A 97 -6.05 8.19 -7.59
CA GLY A 97 -4.60 8.27 -7.82
C GLY A 97 -3.80 8.64 -6.58
N GLY A 98 -4.31 9.56 -5.76
CA GLY A 98 -3.67 9.95 -4.51
C GLY A 98 -3.55 8.78 -3.53
N TYR A 99 -4.54 7.90 -3.47
CA TYR A 99 -4.49 6.69 -2.64
C TYR A 99 -3.50 5.67 -3.17
N LEU A 100 -3.41 5.50 -4.49
CA LEU A 100 -2.44 4.61 -5.12
C LEU A 100 -1.00 5.04 -4.81
N ILE A 101 -0.71 6.35 -4.86
CA ILE A 101 0.58 6.90 -4.45
C ILE A 101 0.74 6.75 -2.93
N GLY A 102 -0.33 6.94 -2.15
CA GLY A 102 -0.36 6.75 -0.71
C GLY A 102 0.05 5.34 -0.26
N TYR A 103 -0.17 4.32 -1.08
CA TYR A 103 0.26 2.95 -0.80
C TYR A 103 1.77 2.79 -0.63
N LEU A 104 2.57 3.63 -1.30
CA LEU A 104 4.02 3.66 -1.11
C LEU A 104 4.39 4.04 0.33
N PHE A 105 3.70 5.05 0.87
CA PHE A 105 3.91 5.48 2.25
C PHE A 105 3.43 4.42 3.25
N LEU A 106 2.28 3.78 2.99
CA LEU A 106 1.78 2.70 3.82
C LEU A 106 2.81 1.59 3.98
N VAL A 107 3.33 1.09 2.86
CA VAL A 107 4.30 -0.01 2.85
C VAL A 107 5.63 0.42 3.46
N PHE A 108 6.07 1.65 3.19
CA PHE A 108 7.29 2.19 3.75
C PHE A 108 7.24 2.28 5.28
N PHE A 109 6.18 2.88 5.84
CA PHE A 109 6.03 3.01 7.29
C PHE A 109 5.86 1.66 7.96
N THR A 110 5.03 0.78 7.41
CA THR A 110 4.88 -0.58 7.93
C THR A 110 6.22 -1.31 7.97
N GLY A 111 6.94 -1.33 6.85
CA GLY A 111 8.26 -1.97 6.76
C GLY A 111 9.31 -1.34 7.67
N LEU A 112 9.28 -0.02 7.86
CA LEU A 112 10.16 0.70 8.77
C LEU A 112 9.98 0.23 10.22
N PHE A 113 8.72 0.10 10.67
CA PHE A 113 8.41 -0.36 12.02
C PHE A 113 8.78 -1.84 12.22
N VAL A 114 8.58 -2.67 11.21
CA VAL A 114 9.00 -4.07 11.23
C VAL A 114 10.51 -4.20 11.39
N GLU A 115 11.30 -3.42 10.64
CA GLU A 115 12.77 -3.44 10.73
C GLU A 115 13.29 -2.83 12.05
N LYS A 116 12.60 -1.80 12.58
CA LYS A 116 13.05 -1.10 13.79
C LYS A 116 12.71 -1.87 15.07
N PHE A 117 11.63 -2.64 15.06
CA PHE A 117 11.14 -3.37 16.24
C PHE A 117 10.93 -4.85 15.92
N PRO A 118 12.00 -5.61 15.59
CA PRO A 118 11.88 -7.03 15.33
C PRO A 118 11.27 -7.73 16.55
N ASN A 119 10.37 -8.70 16.33
CA ASN A 119 9.65 -9.47 17.34
C ASN A 119 8.59 -8.73 18.18
N LYS A 120 8.26 -7.47 17.86
CA LYS A 120 7.17 -6.74 18.51
C LYS A 120 5.98 -6.60 17.56
N ILE A 121 5.16 -7.64 17.48
CA ILE A 121 3.97 -7.69 16.63
C ILE A 121 3.08 -6.43 16.78
N PRO A 122 2.75 -5.92 17.99
CA PRO A 122 1.93 -4.71 18.10
C PRO A 122 2.56 -3.47 17.45
N MET A 123 3.90 -3.39 17.33
CA MET A 123 4.56 -2.28 16.64
C MET A 123 4.37 -2.32 15.11
N TYR A 124 4.12 -3.50 14.53
CA TYR A 124 3.80 -3.63 13.10
C TYR A 124 2.45 -3.00 12.79
N PHE A 125 1.46 -3.17 13.69
CA PHE A 125 0.16 -2.53 13.59
C PHE A 125 0.25 -1.02 13.73
N VAL A 126 1.06 -0.53 14.67
CA VAL A 126 1.31 0.91 14.82
C VAL A 126 1.89 1.50 13.53
N GLY A 127 2.87 0.82 12.92
CA GLY A 127 3.42 1.21 11.62
C GLY A 127 2.37 1.22 10.50
N GLY A 128 1.49 0.21 10.47
CA GLY A 128 0.37 0.13 9.53
C GLY A 128 -0.63 1.26 9.73
N ILE A 129 -1.05 1.54 10.97
CA ILE A 129 -1.99 2.63 11.29
C ILE A 129 -1.42 3.98 10.87
N ILE A 130 -0.16 4.26 11.19
CA ILE A 130 0.51 5.49 10.75
C ILE A 130 0.55 5.57 9.22
N GLY A 131 0.89 4.46 8.55
CA GLY A 131 0.91 4.38 7.10
C GLY A 131 -0.46 4.62 6.47
N ILE A 132 -1.53 4.09 7.06
CA ILE A 132 -2.92 4.32 6.63
C ILE A 132 -3.31 5.79 6.81
N ILE A 133 -2.99 6.40 7.94
CA ILE A 133 -3.29 7.82 8.19
C ILE A 133 -2.62 8.70 7.14
N VAL A 134 -1.34 8.45 6.84
CA VAL A 134 -0.61 9.19 5.80
C VAL A 134 -1.20 8.94 4.42
N CYS A 135 -1.57 7.69 4.11
CA CYS A 135 -2.22 7.32 2.87
C CYS A 135 -3.54 8.06 2.68
N TYR A 136 -4.38 8.10 3.71
CA TYR A 136 -5.65 8.82 3.68
C TYR A 136 -5.47 10.33 3.60
N ALA A 137 -4.54 10.91 4.34
CA ALA A 137 -4.25 12.32 4.27
C ALA A 137 -3.86 12.72 2.83
N PHE A 138 -2.94 11.96 2.22
CA PHE A 138 -2.49 12.22 0.85
C PHE A 138 -3.61 12.00 -0.17
N GLY A 139 -4.37 10.91 -0.03
CA GLY A 139 -5.51 10.59 -0.90
C GLY A 139 -6.62 11.63 -0.82
N THR A 140 -6.95 12.12 0.39
CA THR A 140 -7.98 13.15 0.59
C THR A 140 -7.56 14.49 0.00
N VAL A 141 -6.31 14.91 0.20
CA VAL A 141 -5.77 16.15 -0.42
C VAL A 141 -5.87 16.05 -1.94
N TRP A 142 -5.47 14.92 -2.52
CA TRP A 142 -5.57 14.68 -3.96
C TRP A 142 -7.02 14.75 -4.45
N PHE A 143 -7.95 14.12 -3.71
CA PHE A 143 -9.37 14.11 -4.03
C PHE A 143 -9.97 15.52 -4.01
N VAL A 144 -9.66 16.34 -3.00
CA VAL A 144 -10.09 17.74 -2.89
C VAL A 144 -9.61 18.56 -4.08
N LEU A 145 -8.35 18.36 -4.49
CA LEU A 145 -7.78 19.06 -5.66
C LEU A 145 -8.49 18.69 -6.98
N GLN A 146 -8.90 17.42 -7.11
CA GLN A 146 -9.56 16.92 -8.32
C GLN A 146 -11.02 17.36 -8.43
N TYR A 147 -11.76 17.25 -7.33
CA TYR A 147 -13.22 17.48 -7.32
C TYR A 147 -13.61 18.88 -6.87
N LYS A 148 -12.66 19.68 -6.34
CA LYS A 148 -12.92 21.01 -5.78
C LYS A 148 -14.04 21.03 -4.73
N VAL A 149 -14.22 19.93 -4.00
CA VAL A 149 -15.14 19.80 -2.87
C VAL A 149 -14.52 20.28 -1.58
N GLY A 150 -15.32 20.64 -0.59
CA GLY A 150 -14.84 21.06 0.71
C GLY A 150 -14.05 19.96 1.41
N PHE A 151 -12.97 20.31 2.12
CA PHE A 151 -12.11 19.34 2.82
C PHE A 151 -12.88 18.47 3.82
N LEU A 152 -13.82 19.05 4.54
CA LEU A 152 -14.69 18.32 5.49
C LEU A 152 -15.61 17.32 4.79
N GLU A 153 -16.13 17.69 3.64
CA GLU A 153 -17.00 16.84 2.82
C GLU A 153 -16.22 15.67 2.23
N ALA A 154 -15.00 15.93 1.74
CA ALA A 154 -14.09 14.89 1.28
C ALA A 154 -13.73 13.91 2.42
N LEU A 155 -13.49 14.41 3.64
CA LEU A 155 -13.14 13.59 4.79
C LEU A 155 -14.30 12.65 5.20
N THR A 156 -15.53 13.15 5.17
CA THR A 156 -16.72 12.34 5.50
C THR A 156 -16.99 11.27 4.45
N MET A 157 -16.75 11.57 3.19
CA MET A 157 -16.98 10.62 2.09
C MET A 157 -15.85 9.59 1.94
N CYS A 158 -14.59 9.99 2.18
CA CYS A 158 -13.42 9.21 1.80
C CYS A 158 -12.68 8.56 2.98
N VAL A 159 -12.95 8.95 4.22
CA VAL A 159 -12.20 8.48 5.39
C VAL A 159 -13.09 7.78 6.40
N PHE A 160 -14.19 8.41 6.80
CA PHE A 160 -15.05 7.88 7.86
C PHE A 160 -15.58 6.45 7.63
N PRO A 161 -16.04 6.07 6.43
CA PRO A 161 -16.55 4.70 6.22
C PRO A 161 -15.46 3.63 6.21
N TYR A 162 -14.18 4.02 6.01
CA TYR A 162 -13.09 3.06 5.81
C TYR A 162 -12.32 2.75 7.10
N ILE A 163 -12.21 3.72 8.02
CA ILE A 163 -11.47 3.56 9.28
C ILE A 163 -11.86 2.28 10.03
N PRO A 164 -13.15 2.00 10.31
CA PRO A 164 -13.51 0.82 11.09
C PRO A 164 -13.20 -0.49 10.35
N MET A 165 -13.27 -0.48 9.02
CA MET A 165 -13.07 -1.67 8.22
C MET A 165 -11.59 -1.99 8.02
N ASP A 166 -10.77 -0.99 7.76
CA ASP A 166 -9.32 -1.17 7.63
C ASP A 166 -8.65 -1.53 8.96
N LEU A 167 -9.12 -0.95 10.06
CA LEU A 167 -8.68 -1.35 11.40
C LEU A 167 -9.09 -2.79 11.72
N SER A 168 -10.27 -3.23 11.29
CA SER A 168 -10.73 -4.60 11.43
C SER A 168 -9.87 -5.57 10.63
N LEU A 169 -9.53 -5.24 9.37
CA LEU A 169 -8.67 -6.06 8.52
C LEU A 169 -7.25 -6.20 9.09
N ILE A 170 -6.71 -5.12 9.64
CA ILE A 170 -5.41 -5.14 10.31
C ILE A 170 -5.49 -6.02 11.58
N HIS A 171 -6.57 -5.92 12.35
CA HIS A 171 -6.77 -6.70 13.57
C HIS A 171 -6.93 -8.21 13.31
N ILE A 172 -7.60 -8.57 12.21
CA ILE A 172 -7.75 -9.98 11.78
C ILE A 172 -6.38 -10.59 11.38
N SER A 173 -5.45 -9.78 10.91
CA SER A 173 -4.08 -10.23 10.59
C SER A 173 -3.21 -10.50 11.83
N GLU A 174 -3.72 -10.19 13.03
CA GLU A 174 -3.04 -10.56 14.27
C GLU A 174 -2.98 -12.09 14.38
N PRO A 175 -1.77 -12.68 14.39
CA PRO A 175 -1.68 -14.12 14.52
C PRO A 175 -2.28 -14.49 15.86
N THR A 176 -3.42 -15.17 15.80
CA THR A 176 -4.04 -15.81 16.96
C THR A 176 -2.92 -16.58 17.66
N ARG A 177 -2.59 -16.20 18.87
CA ARG A 177 -1.67 -16.96 19.70
C ARG A 177 -2.23 -18.37 19.78
N LEU A 178 -1.70 -19.28 18.97
CA LEU A 178 -1.78 -20.67 19.26
C LEU A 178 -0.97 -20.84 20.54
N ARG A 179 -1.66 -20.76 21.66
CA ARG A 179 -1.18 -21.32 22.93
C ARG A 179 -1.13 -22.82 22.69
N CYS A 180 0.08 -23.34 22.53
CA CYS A 180 0.43 -24.66 22.96
C CYS A 180 1.24 -24.54 24.22
#